data_d8661112d2fe4906984ee17b09e5935a
#
_entry.id   d8661112d2fe4906984ee17b09e5935a
#
_cell.length_a   1.000
_cell.length_b   1.000
_cell.length_c   1.000
_cell.angle_alpha   90.00
_cell.angle_beta   90.00
_cell.angle_gamma   90.00
#
_symmetry.space_group_name_H-M   'P 1'
#
loop_
_entity.id
_entity.type
_entity.pdbx_description
1 polymer ?
#
loop_
_entity_poly.entity_id
_entity_poly.type
_entity_poly.pdbx_seq_one_letter_code
_entity_poly.pdbx_strand_id
1 'polypeptide(L)'
;LLQRCNIRISNYVSSTDSKSYKDVVKLLSEGIVNAEKLTEAIHGRTVNRVGKEVITAALTGVVNEVDIDLIRQYREEILMDDKHLRECQEKLTEICRKEFPREFDNLQTIPGVKERSATSILSELGADMKMFITAAALVSWCGLKPRNEESAGKIKSRRITHGNKYIRKTMIECAWG
;
A
#
# COMPACT_ATOMS: atom_id res chain seq x y z
N LEU A 1 16.01 -1.21 -12.01
CA LEU A 1 16.64 -0.28 -12.94
C LEU A 1 17.54 0.72 -12.23
N LEU A 2 17.06 1.54 -11.27
CA LEU A 2 17.86 2.54 -10.56
C LEU A 2 19.12 1.97 -9.91
N GLN A 3 19.04 0.78 -9.30
CA GLN A 3 20.21 0.11 -8.71
C GLN A 3 21.28 -0.24 -9.78
N ARG A 4 20.86 -0.61 -10.99
CA ARG A 4 21.78 -0.83 -12.13
C ARG A 4 22.53 0.46 -12.49
N CYS A 5 21.85 1.60 -12.39
CA CYS A 5 22.45 2.92 -12.59
C CYS A 5 23.27 3.41 -11.39
N ASN A 6 23.47 2.58 -10.37
CA ASN A 6 24.08 2.91 -9.07
C ASN A 6 23.33 3.99 -8.27
N ILE A 7 22.05 4.24 -8.56
CA ILE A 7 21.18 5.14 -7.77
C ILE A 7 20.53 4.35 -6.65
N ARG A 8 20.85 4.67 -5.39
CA ARG A 8 20.49 3.89 -4.21
C ARG A 8 19.59 4.65 -3.22
N ILE A 9 18.81 5.60 -3.72
CA ILE A 9 17.93 6.43 -2.88
C ILE A 9 16.87 5.59 -2.13
N SER A 10 16.48 4.42 -2.64
CA SER A 10 15.57 3.49 -1.97
C SER A 10 16.01 3.08 -0.57
N ASN A 11 17.30 3.15 -0.24
CA ASN A 11 17.82 2.81 1.08
C ASN A 11 17.53 3.90 2.14
N TYR A 12 17.18 5.09 1.73
CA TYR A 12 17.04 6.26 2.60
C TYR A 12 15.62 6.82 2.67
N VAL A 13 14.74 6.43 1.75
CA VAL A 13 13.33 6.77 1.76
C VAL A 13 12.51 5.67 2.45
N SER A 14 11.34 6.00 2.99
CA SER A 14 10.48 5.04 3.71
C SER A 14 9.92 3.95 2.81
N SER A 15 9.68 4.27 1.56
CA SER A 15 9.17 3.34 0.55
C SER A 15 9.41 3.89 -0.86
N THR A 16 9.37 3.02 -1.87
CA THR A 16 9.40 3.40 -3.29
C THR A 16 8.11 4.11 -3.73
N ASP A 17 7.06 4.05 -2.91
CA ASP A 17 5.81 4.79 -3.12
C ASP A 17 5.83 6.21 -2.52
N SER A 18 6.89 6.56 -1.76
CA SER A 18 7.03 7.89 -1.17
C SER A 18 7.11 8.99 -2.23
N LYS A 19 6.59 10.17 -1.89
CA LYS A 19 6.63 11.33 -2.78
C LYS A 19 8.06 11.63 -3.26
N SER A 20 9.03 11.65 -2.35
CA SER A 20 10.43 11.90 -2.70
C SER A 20 10.98 10.91 -3.74
N TYR A 21 10.65 9.62 -3.62
CA TYR A 21 11.08 8.63 -4.60
C TYR A 21 10.42 8.87 -5.96
N LYS A 22 9.10 9.12 -5.97
CA LYS A 22 8.33 9.42 -7.20
C LYS A 22 8.83 10.70 -7.89
N ASP A 23 9.19 11.74 -7.13
CA ASP A 23 9.72 12.99 -7.65
C ASP A 23 11.11 12.78 -8.28
N VAL A 24 11.99 11.99 -7.66
CA VAL A 24 13.29 11.61 -8.25
C VAL A 24 13.10 10.83 -9.55
N VAL A 25 12.23 9.81 -9.57
CA VAL A 25 11.92 9.03 -10.78
C VAL A 25 11.38 9.92 -11.89
N LYS A 26 10.53 10.90 -11.54
CA LYS A 26 10.00 11.89 -12.47
C LYS A 26 11.13 12.70 -13.12
N LEU A 27 12.03 13.29 -12.33
CA LEU A 27 13.15 14.07 -12.83
C LEU A 27 14.08 13.24 -13.70
N LEU A 28 14.39 12.01 -13.31
CA LEU A 28 15.18 11.08 -14.12
C LEU A 28 14.50 10.76 -15.46
N SER A 29 13.16 10.59 -15.48
CA SER A 29 12.40 10.35 -16.72
C SER A 29 12.40 11.57 -17.66
N GLU A 30 12.65 12.76 -17.13
CA GLU A 30 12.79 14.02 -17.85
C GLU A 30 14.25 14.29 -18.29
N GLY A 31 15.16 13.35 -18.02
CA GLY A 31 16.59 13.46 -18.37
C GLY A 31 17.42 14.27 -17.37
N ILE A 32 16.88 14.62 -16.21
CA ILE A 32 17.60 15.36 -15.17
C ILE A 32 18.38 14.34 -14.33
N VAL A 33 19.68 14.23 -14.58
CA VAL A 33 20.58 13.26 -13.89
C VAL A 33 21.53 13.91 -12.89
N ASN A 34 21.48 15.23 -12.73
CA ASN A 34 22.31 15.94 -11.78
C ASN A 34 21.91 15.62 -10.33
N ALA A 35 22.81 15.02 -9.55
CA ALA A 35 22.56 14.54 -8.20
C ALA A 35 22.12 15.66 -7.24
N GLU A 36 22.61 16.89 -7.39
CA GLU A 36 22.21 18.02 -6.56
C GLU A 36 20.74 18.40 -6.80
N LYS A 37 20.32 18.49 -8.09
CA LYS A 37 18.93 18.74 -8.47
C LYS A 37 18.01 17.62 -8.00
N LEU A 38 18.44 16.38 -8.10
CA LEU A 38 17.69 15.23 -7.58
C LEU A 38 17.56 15.28 -6.05
N THR A 39 18.59 15.76 -5.35
CA THR A 39 18.56 15.93 -3.88
C THR A 39 17.52 16.97 -3.45
N GLU A 40 17.27 18.02 -4.23
CA GLU A 40 16.25 19.04 -3.94
C GLU A 40 14.82 18.47 -3.96
N ALA A 41 14.59 17.38 -4.69
CA ALA A 41 13.31 16.67 -4.72
C ALA A 41 13.06 15.79 -3.47
N ILE A 42 14.07 15.59 -2.63
CA ILE A 42 13.95 14.81 -1.40
C ILE A 42 13.38 15.68 -0.28
N HIS A 43 12.38 15.14 0.41
CA HIS A 43 11.73 15.82 1.52
C HIS A 43 12.75 16.22 2.59
N GLY A 44 12.71 17.48 3.05
CA GLY A 44 13.68 18.07 3.98
C GLY A 44 13.89 17.26 5.26
N ARG A 45 12.83 16.63 5.81
CA ARG A 45 12.96 15.72 6.97
C ARG A 45 13.89 14.54 6.70
N THR A 46 13.87 13.98 5.50
CA THR A 46 14.77 12.89 5.10
C THR A 46 16.20 13.40 4.96
N VAL A 47 16.39 14.54 4.31
CA VAL A 47 17.71 15.19 4.16
C VAL A 47 18.31 15.52 5.53
N ASN A 48 17.52 16.10 6.46
CA ASN A 48 17.98 16.44 7.81
C ASN A 48 18.34 15.22 8.64
N ARG A 49 17.61 14.11 8.46
CA ARG A 49 17.88 12.85 9.19
C ARG A 49 19.14 12.13 8.70
N VAL A 50 19.36 12.12 7.38
CA VAL A 50 20.40 11.29 6.73
C VAL A 50 21.67 12.08 6.44
N GLY A 51 21.53 13.38 6.17
CA GLY A 51 22.60 14.26 5.72
C GLY A 51 22.54 14.47 4.19
N LYS A 52 22.72 15.74 3.77
CA LYS A 52 22.64 16.13 2.36
C LYS A 52 23.68 15.41 1.51
N GLU A 53 24.90 15.32 2.00
CA GLU A 53 26.04 14.69 1.29
C GLU A 53 25.78 13.21 1.01
N VAL A 54 25.21 12.49 2.00
CA VAL A 54 24.88 11.06 1.87
C VAL A 54 23.78 10.86 0.86
N ILE A 55 22.74 11.71 0.87
CA ILE A 55 21.65 11.65 -0.11
C ILE A 55 22.16 11.95 -1.52
N THR A 56 23.00 12.98 -1.68
CA THR A 56 23.58 13.34 -2.97
C THR A 56 24.46 12.20 -3.51
N ALA A 57 25.28 11.59 -2.65
CA ALA A 57 26.07 10.42 -3.02
C ALA A 57 25.19 9.22 -3.44
N ALA A 58 24.06 8.99 -2.75
CA ALA A 58 23.11 7.94 -3.11
C ALA A 58 22.36 8.19 -4.43
N LEU A 59 22.31 9.43 -4.88
CA LEU A 59 21.72 9.86 -6.16
C LEU A 59 22.76 10.04 -7.27
N THR A 60 24.03 9.91 -6.93
CA THR A 60 25.12 9.94 -7.92
C THR A 60 25.23 8.59 -8.59
N GLY A 61 24.93 8.53 -9.88
CA GLY A 61 24.96 7.32 -10.68
C GLY A 61 25.33 7.58 -12.13
N VAL A 62 25.39 6.51 -12.90
CA VAL A 62 25.62 6.57 -14.35
C VAL A 62 24.31 6.20 -15.03
N VAL A 63 23.68 7.17 -15.65
CA VAL A 63 22.38 7.02 -16.36
C VAL A 63 22.60 7.42 -17.81
N ASN A 64 22.38 6.50 -18.73
CA ASN A 64 22.46 6.76 -20.18
C ASN A 64 21.05 7.01 -20.76
N GLU A 65 20.98 7.36 -22.04
CA GLU A 65 19.71 7.64 -22.73
C GLU A 65 18.75 6.45 -22.70
N VAL A 66 19.26 5.23 -22.86
CA VAL A 66 18.43 4.01 -22.80
C VAL A 66 17.84 3.82 -21.40
N ASP A 67 18.60 4.14 -20.35
CA ASP A 67 18.09 4.07 -18.98
C ASP A 67 16.98 5.11 -18.76
N ILE A 68 17.13 6.32 -19.28
CA ILE A 68 16.11 7.38 -19.21
C ILE A 68 14.82 6.93 -19.91
N ASP A 69 14.92 6.38 -21.10
CA ASP A 69 13.77 5.89 -21.86
C ASP A 69 13.05 4.76 -21.12
N LEU A 70 13.80 3.81 -20.55
CA LEU A 70 13.21 2.75 -19.74
C LEU A 70 12.55 3.28 -18.47
N ILE A 71 13.16 4.27 -17.78
CA ILE A 71 12.56 4.91 -16.61
C ILE A 71 11.24 5.60 -17.00
N ARG A 72 11.22 6.28 -18.15
CA ARG A 72 10.02 6.94 -18.68
C ARG A 72 8.92 5.93 -18.95
N GLN A 73 9.21 4.85 -19.67
CA GLN A 73 8.23 3.79 -19.96
C GLN A 73 7.62 3.19 -18.68
N TYR A 74 8.46 2.74 -17.74
CA TYR A 74 7.96 2.19 -16.47
C TYR A 74 7.15 3.21 -15.66
N ARG A 75 7.54 4.49 -15.71
CA ARG A 75 6.76 5.54 -15.03
C ARG A 75 5.38 5.72 -15.68
N GLU A 76 5.29 5.69 -16.99
CA GLU A 76 4.03 5.78 -17.74
C GLU A 76 3.13 4.56 -17.43
N GLU A 77 3.68 3.36 -17.41
CA GLU A 77 2.95 2.14 -17.01
C GLU A 77 2.39 2.27 -15.57
N ILE A 78 3.21 2.70 -14.61
CA ILE A 78 2.76 2.90 -13.22
C ILE A 78 1.62 3.94 -13.15
N LEU A 79 1.72 5.05 -13.88
CA LEU A 79 0.69 6.07 -13.92
C LEU A 79 -0.62 5.57 -14.55
N MET A 80 -0.51 4.72 -15.57
CA MET A 80 -1.66 4.06 -16.20
C MET A 80 -2.33 3.09 -15.23
N ASP A 81 -1.56 2.25 -14.57
CA ASP A 81 -2.06 1.30 -13.57
C ASP A 81 -2.74 2.02 -12.39
N ASP A 82 -2.14 3.08 -11.88
CA ASP A 82 -2.73 3.93 -10.83
C ASP A 82 -4.07 4.54 -11.28
N LYS A 83 -4.20 4.90 -12.55
CA LYS A 83 -5.46 5.39 -13.13
C LYS A 83 -6.50 4.27 -13.17
N HIS A 84 -6.14 3.10 -13.72
CA HIS A 84 -7.05 1.95 -13.80
C HIS A 84 -7.50 1.48 -12.43
N LEU A 85 -6.62 1.46 -11.43
CA LEU A 85 -6.97 1.12 -10.04
C LEU A 85 -8.00 2.09 -9.46
N ARG A 86 -7.85 3.39 -9.70
CA ARG A 86 -8.84 4.39 -9.27
C ARG A 86 -10.19 4.16 -9.94
N GLU A 87 -10.22 3.98 -11.26
CA GLU A 87 -11.44 3.73 -12.02
C GLU A 87 -12.16 2.44 -11.55
N CYS A 88 -11.40 1.37 -11.28
CA CYS A 88 -11.96 0.14 -10.72
C CYS A 88 -12.54 0.37 -9.31
N GLN A 89 -11.82 1.11 -8.46
CA GLN A 89 -12.29 1.43 -7.11
C GLN A 89 -13.58 2.26 -7.15
N GLU A 90 -13.67 3.24 -8.04
CA GLU A 90 -14.86 4.08 -8.21
C GLU A 90 -16.06 3.24 -8.64
N LYS A 91 -15.89 2.37 -9.65
CA LYS A 91 -16.94 1.45 -10.12
C LYS A 91 -17.41 0.49 -9.03
N LEU A 92 -16.49 -0.10 -8.27
CA LEU A 92 -16.83 -0.97 -7.14
C LEU A 92 -17.63 -0.22 -6.07
N THR A 93 -17.23 1.00 -5.77
CA THR A 93 -17.93 1.85 -4.81
C THR A 93 -19.34 2.21 -5.30
N GLU A 94 -19.49 2.52 -6.59
CA GLU A 94 -20.80 2.77 -7.19
C GLU A 94 -21.72 1.53 -7.12
N ILE A 95 -21.20 0.34 -7.42
CA ILE A 95 -21.94 -0.92 -7.29
C ILE A 95 -22.37 -1.13 -5.83
N CYS A 96 -21.46 -0.95 -4.85
CA CYS A 96 -21.81 -1.10 -3.44
C CYS A 96 -22.92 -0.14 -2.99
N ARG A 97 -22.85 1.12 -3.40
CA ARG A 97 -23.90 2.11 -3.09
C ARG A 97 -25.26 1.77 -3.72
N LYS A 98 -25.25 1.23 -4.93
CA LYS A 98 -26.48 0.91 -5.67
C LYS A 98 -27.12 -0.38 -5.17
N GLU A 99 -26.33 -1.44 -5.03
CA GLU A 99 -26.85 -2.77 -4.76
C GLU A 99 -26.97 -3.07 -3.25
N PHE A 100 -26.15 -2.43 -2.40
CA PHE A 100 -26.04 -2.68 -0.96
C PHE A 100 -26.00 -1.39 -0.12
N PRO A 101 -26.92 -0.42 -0.36
CA PRO A 101 -26.82 0.91 0.25
C PRO A 101 -26.82 0.85 1.78
N ARG A 102 -27.71 0.04 2.36
CA ARG A 102 -27.85 -0.09 3.82
C ARG A 102 -26.60 -0.68 4.47
N GLU A 103 -26.08 -1.74 3.91
CA GLU A 103 -24.88 -2.43 4.41
C GLU A 103 -23.65 -1.54 4.26
N PHE A 104 -23.55 -0.85 3.13
CA PHE A 104 -22.49 0.09 2.83
C PHE A 104 -22.45 1.26 3.82
N ASP A 105 -23.60 1.86 4.12
CA ASP A 105 -23.71 2.95 5.09
C ASP A 105 -23.44 2.44 6.53
N ASN A 106 -24.00 1.27 6.90
CA ASN A 106 -23.78 0.67 8.21
C ASN A 106 -22.30 0.39 8.48
N LEU A 107 -21.56 -0.13 7.50
CA LEU A 107 -20.13 -0.36 7.65
C LEU A 107 -19.35 0.93 7.94
N GLN A 108 -19.76 2.04 7.37
CA GLN A 108 -19.10 3.33 7.58
C GLN A 108 -19.39 3.97 8.93
N THR A 109 -20.33 3.43 9.71
CA THR A 109 -20.51 3.82 11.12
C THR A 109 -19.42 3.27 12.04
N ILE A 110 -18.69 2.25 11.60
CA ILE A 110 -17.61 1.64 12.37
C ILE A 110 -16.39 2.57 12.32
N PRO A 111 -15.82 2.97 13.49
CA PRO A 111 -14.61 3.79 13.51
C PRO A 111 -13.48 3.18 12.67
N GLY A 112 -12.81 4.00 11.87
CA GLY A 112 -11.75 3.57 10.95
C GLY A 112 -12.23 2.95 9.63
N VAL A 113 -13.53 2.64 9.47
CA VAL A 113 -14.09 2.17 8.21
C VAL A 113 -14.64 3.36 7.42
N LYS A 114 -14.01 3.64 6.28
CA LYS A 114 -14.46 4.63 5.31
C LYS A 114 -14.90 3.95 4.02
N GLU A 115 -15.36 4.71 3.08
CA GLU A 115 -15.91 4.27 1.80
C GLU A 115 -15.08 3.16 1.12
N ARG A 116 -13.77 3.37 0.96
CA ARG A 116 -12.87 2.38 0.35
C ARG A 116 -12.80 1.07 1.14
N SER A 117 -12.73 1.16 2.46
CA SER A 117 -12.68 -0.03 3.32
C SER A 117 -14.03 -0.75 3.32
N ALA A 118 -15.16 -0.01 3.37
CA ALA A 118 -16.50 -0.58 3.28
C ALA A 118 -16.70 -1.34 1.96
N THR A 119 -16.26 -0.74 0.83
CA THR A 119 -16.26 -1.42 -0.47
C THR A 119 -15.45 -2.71 -0.45
N SER A 120 -14.23 -2.67 0.10
CA SER A 120 -13.37 -3.86 0.21
C SER A 120 -13.97 -4.94 1.11
N ILE A 121 -14.62 -4.57 2.21
CA ILE A 121 -15.31 -5.49 3.11
C ILE A 121 -16.48 -6.16 2.39
N LEU A 122 -17.34 -5.38 1.72
CA LEU A 122 -18.48 -5.92 0.99
C LEU A 122 -18.07 -6.82 -0.17
N SER A 123 -17.01 -6.49 -0.90
CA SER A 123 -16.52 -7.33 -2.01
C SER A 123 -15.98 -8.68 -1.53
N GLU A 124 -15.49 -8.80 -0.29
CA GLU A 124 -14.97 -10.05 0.26
C GLU A 124 -16.04 -10.87 1.01
N LEU A 125 -16.92 -10.20 1.76
CA LEU A 125 -17.93 -10.85 2.59
C LEU A 125 -19.28 -11.01 1.90
N GLY A 126 -19.59 -10.14 0.93
CA GLY A 126 -20.96 -9.96 0.48
C GLY A 126 -21.84 -9.27 1.53
N ALA A 127 -23.13 -9.12 1.21
CA ALA A 127 -24.13 -8.53 2.10
C ALA A 127 -24.86 -9.57 2.95
N ASP A 128 -24.89 -10.84 2.53
CA ASP A 128 -25.59 -11.92 3.25
C ASP A 128 -24.71 -12.54 4.35
N MET A 129 -24.99 -12.14 5.58
CA MET A 129 -24.30 -12.67 6.76
C MET A 129 -24.82 -14.03 7.25
N LYS A 130 -25.85 -14.62 6.60
CA LYS A 130 -26.40 -15.92 6.99
C LYS A 130 -25.41 -17.07 6.81
N MET A 131 -24.40 -16.89 5.94
CA MET A 131 -23.31 -17.87 5.79
C MET A 131 -22.44 -18.00 7.05
N PHE A 132 -22.50 -17.03 7.97
CA PHE A 132 -21.75 -17.07 9.23
C PHE A 132 -22.72 -17.30 10.39
N ILE A 133 -22.71 -18.52 10.96
CA ILE A 133 -23.60 -18.91 12.06
C ILE A 133 -23.38 -18.03 13.31
N THR A 134 -22.14 -17.57 13.52
CA THR A 134 -21.76 -16.72 14.66
C THR A 134 -20.71 -15.68 14.25
N ALA A 135 -20.61 -14.60 15.04
CA ALA A 135 -19.52 -13.63 14.87
C ALA A 135 -18.13 -14.28 15.00
N ALA A 136 -17.98 -15.29 15.85
CA ALA A 136 -16.72 -16.04 16.00
C ALA A 136 -16.34 -16.82 14.73
N ALA A 137 -17.33 -17.32 13.98
CA ALA A 137 -17.11 -17.97 12.69
C ALA A 137 -16.58 -16.97 11.65
N LEU A 138 -17.15 -15.77 11.58
CA LEU A 138 -16.69 -14.68 10.74
C LEU A 138 -15.25 -14.26 11.09
N VAL A 139 -14.95 -14.04 12.37
CA VAL A 139 -13.61 -13.68 12.85
C VAL A 139 -12.58 -14.75 12.50
N SER A 140 -12.95 -16.04 12.61
CA SER A 140 -12.10 -17.16 12.23
C SER A 140 -11.87 -17.19 10.71
N TRP A 141 -12.92 -16.97 9.92
CA TRP A 141 -12.83 -16.92 8.46
C TRP A 141 -11.96 -15.75 7.97
N CYS A 142 -12.03 -14.60 8.63
CA CYS A 142 -11.15 -13.46 8.39
C CYS A 142 -9.67 -13.74 8.78
N GLY A 143 -9.40 -14.84 9.50
CA GLY A 143 -8.06 -15.13 9.98
C GLY A 143 -7.58 -14.17 11.09
N LEU A 144 -8.51 -13.63 11.87
CA LEU A 144 -8.23 -12.72 12.99
C LEU A 144 -8.29 -13.44 14.35
N LYS A 145 -8.79 -14.68 14.39
CA LYS A 145 -8.88 -15.47 15.62
C LYS A 145 -7.50 -15.97 16.04
N PRO A 146 -7.04 -15.72 17.26
CA PRO A 146 -5.84 -16.36 17.79
C PRO A 146 -6.08 -17.85 18.01
N ARG A 147 -5.09 -18.69 17.73
CA ARG A 147 -5.20 -20.15 17.95
C ARG A 147 -5.28 -20.50 19.42
N ASN A 148 -4.54 -19.77 20.27
CA ASN A 148 -4.43 -20.04 21.71
C ASN A 148 -4.18 -21.51 22.04
N GLU A 149 -3.25 -22.12 21.29
CA GLU A 149 -2.89 -23.51 21.54
C GLU A 149 -2.13 -23.62 22.86
N GLU A 150 -2.76 -24.28 23.82
CA GLU A 150 -2.20 -24.52 25.13
C GLU A 150 -2.22 -26.02 25.44
N SER A 151 -1.18 -26.52 26.08
CA SER A 151 -1.10 -27.89 26.58
C SER A 151 -0.31 -27.93 27.86
N ALA A 152 -0.90 -28.54 28.90
CA ALA A 152 -0.35 -28.64 30.24
C ALA A 152 0.10 -27.28 30.85
N GLY A 153 -0.74 -26.24 30.68
CA GLY A 153 -0.48 -24.89 31.18
C GLY A 153 0.59 -24.11 30.40
N LYS A 154 1.09 -24.65 29.29
CA LYS A 154 2.09 -23.98 28.44
C LYS A 154 1.46 -23.57 27.11
N ILE A 155 1.56 -22.28 26.78
CA ILE A 155 1.12 -21.74 25.49
C ILE A 155 2.09 -22.21 24.40
N LYS A 156 1.59 -23.03 23.47
CA LYS A 156 2.35 -23.55 22.32
C LYS A 156 2.36 -22.57 21.15
N SER A 157 1.25 -21.88 20.90
CA SER A 157 1.14 -20.93 19.80
C SER A 157 0.14 -19.83 20.09
N ARG A 158 0.53 -18.58 19.81
CA ARG A 158 -0.33 -17.40 19.78
C ARG A 158 -0.60 -16.91 18.35
N ARG A 159 -0.22 -17.70 17.36
CA ARG A 159 -0.42 -17.32 15.95
C ARG A 159 -1.92 -17.25 15.64
N ILE A 160 -2.28 -16.37 14.74
CA ILE A 160 -3.65 -16.28 14.21
C ILE A 160 -3.96 -17.48 13.30
N THR A 161 -5.25 -17.79 13.15
CA THR A 161 -5.70 -18.81 12.20
C THR A 161 -5.43 -18.40 10.75
N HIS A 162 -5.31 -19.37 9.86
CA HIS A 162 -5.37 -19.10 8.43
C HIS A 162 -6.79 -18.64 8.07
N GLY A 163 -6.88 -17.66 7.18
CA GLY A 163 -8.15 -17.11 6.72
C GLY A 163 -7.96 -16.20 5.50
N ASN A 164 -9.02 -15.50 5.12
CA ASN A 164 -8.96 -14.58 3.99
C ASN A 164 -7.97 -13.44 4.27
N LYS A 165 -6.89 -13.41 3.49
CA LYS A 165 -5.79 -12.45 3.67
C LYS A 165 -6.18 -11.01 3.29
N TYR A 166 -7.14 -10.85 2.39
CA TYR A 166 -7.54 -9.53 1.88
C TYR A 166 -8.40 -8.81 2.91
N ILE A 167 -9.46 -9.45 3.41
CA ILE A 167 -10.27 -8.85 4.46
C ILE A 167 -9.47 -8.62 5.75
N ARG A 168 -8.58 -9.57 6.11
CA ARG A 168 -7.72 -9.40 7.28
C ARG A 168 -6.86 -8.14 7.17
N LYS A 169 -6.26 -7.88 6.01
CA LYS A 169 -5.48 -6.67 5.77
C LYS A 169 -6.34 -5.42 5.94
N THR A 170 -7.50 -5.39 5.29
CA THR A 170 -8.44 -4.26 5.38
C THR A 170 -8.88 -4.00 6.83
N MET A 171 -9.24 -5.05 7.59
CA MET A 171 -9.67 -4.91 8.98
C MET A 171 -8.55 -4.40 9.89
N ILE A 172 -7.32 -4.86 9.68
CA ILE A 172 -6.15 -4.36 10.43
C ILE A 172 -5.90 -2.88 10.09
N GLU A 173 -5.95 -2.49 8.83
CA GLU A 173 -5.79 -1.08 8.42
C GLU A 173 -6.88 -0.19 9.04
N CYS A 174 -8.14 -0.64 9.06
CA CYS A 174 -9.23 0.08 9.74
C CYS A 174 -9.02 0.23 11.23
N ALA A 175 -8.44 -0.76 11.90
CA ALA A 175 -8.17 -0.70 13.33
C ALA A 175 -7.01 0.24 13.72
N TRP A 176 -6.17 0.62 12.76
CA TRP A 176 -5.08 1.60 12.95
C TRP A 176 -5.47 3.04 12.58
N GLY A 177 -6.57 3.24 11.88
CA GLY A 177 -7.10 4.56 11.46
C GLY A 177 -8.04 5.15 12.45
#